data_533eb931477f6d7f3629ec3581e52128
#
_entry.id   533eb931477f6d7f3629ec3581e52128
#
_cell.length_a   1.000
_cell.length_b   1.000
_cell.length_c   1.000
_cell.angle_alpha   90.00
_cell.angle_beta   90.00
_cell.angle_gamma   90.00
#
_symmetry.space_group_name_H-M   'P 1'
#
loop_
_entity.id
_entity.type
_entity.pdbx_description
1 polymer ?
#
loop_
_entity_poly.entity_id
_entity_poly.type
_entity_poly.pdbx_seq_one_letter_code
_entity_poly.pdbx_strand_id
1 'polypeptide(L)'
;MSRQFLASRRVAIVGYAHSPIERHSAQSLGALSLATAKRAIADAGLQPDQIDGFTTGALFPTSGAHAIEDGISMVSSNWLAQRLGVNPRWAAGFQGFGQIPGSVALAVNAIASGSADYVLLHRSLHNPRARYHGNPMREARGSAQWFVPQGYFGPLSMIALPYMEYLQRYGANRESMAAVVVEARKNGARIPWSYWYGKPLSAEEYLSAPLLDDPICRYDCDIPVDGAAVFVLTSAERAKDLPHKPVYVAGFANGHPTAHRLPTHWPLDDMMTTGFETSRRLWESAGVGVNDVDLPQLYDGFSPFIYIWLETLGFCPVGEAHHFVENGGIDSDAPGGLPILSGGGALGNGRMHGVPQMLECYLQLSRRAGERQRDRVSVGLACHSSPHFGGAVVYTAEPA
;
A
#
# COMPACT_ATOMS: atom_id res chain seq x y z
N MET A 1 28.53 -6.96 9.01
CA MET A 1 28.57 -6.79 7.55
C MET A 1 27.19 -6.35 7.11
N SER A 2 27.08 -5.20 6.43
CA SER A 2 25.83 -4.71 5.86
C SER A 2 25.28 -5.76 4.87
N ARG A 3 24.00 -6.16 5.03
CA ARG A 3 23.31 -7.05 4.10
C ARG A 3 22.56 -6.26 3.03
N GLN A 4 23.26 -5.34 2.36
CA GLN A 4 22.66 -4.65 1.23
C GLN A 4 22.16 -5.67 0.19
N PHE A 5 20.99 -5.41 -0.37
CA PHE A 5 20.40 -6.24 -1.39
C PHE A 5 21.25 -6.21 -2.69
N LEU A 6 21.70 -7.38 -3.15
CA LEU A 6 22.61 -7.48 -4.29
C LEU A 6 22.06 -6.91 -5.61
N ALA A 7 20.75 -6.92 -5.79
CA ALA A 7 20.07 -6.35 -6.94
C ALA A 7 19.56 -4.92 -6.69
N SER A 8 20.03 -4.25 -5.62
CA SER A 8 19.68 -2.85 -5.32
C SER A 8 19.90 -1.99 -6.55
N ARG A 9 18.86 -1.23 -6.93
CA ARG A 9 18.83 -0.31 -8.08
C ARG A 9 19.15 -0.94 -9.45
N ARG A 10 19.09 -2.27 -9.56
CA ARG A 10 19.28 -3.00 -10.84
C ARG A 10 17.97 -3.32 -11.55
N VAL A 11 16.85 -3.06 -10.92
CA VAL A 11 15.51 -3.24 -11.48
C VAL A 11 14.73 -1.95 -11.31
N ALA A 12 13.96 -1.59 -12.33
CA ALA A 12 13.19 -0.35 -12.36
C ALA A 12 11.74 -0.58 -12.80
N ILE A 13 10.85 0.28 -12.30
CA ILE A 13 9.51 0.48 -12.83
C ILE A 13 9.64 1.41 -14.06
N VAL A 14 9.04 1.00 -15.18
CA VAL A 14 9.18 1.67 -16.48
C VAL A 14 7.86 2.08 -17.11
N GLY A 15 6.74 1.60 -16.57
CA GLY A 15 5.41 1.97 -17.05
C GLY A 15 4.34 1.62 -16.02
N TYR A 16 3.20 2.30 -16.12
CA TYR A 16 2.06 2.06 -15.27
C TYR A 16 0.73 2.42 -15.92
N ALA A 17 -0.33 1.87 -15.39
CA ALA A 17 -1.68 2.36 -15.57
C ALA A 17 -2.54 1.99 -14.35
N HIS A 18 -3.59 2.76 -14.13
CA HIS A 18 -4.66 2.43 -13.20
C HIS A 18 -6.03 2.67 -13.84
N SER A 19 -7.06 1.98 -13.36
CA SER A 19 -8.44 2.27 -13.72
C SER A 19 -8.95 3.48 -12.93
N PRO A 20 -10.10 4.07 -13.27
CA PRO A 20 -10.86 4.86 -12.32
C PRO A 20 -11.06 4.06 -11.01
N ILE A 21 -11.10 4.76 -9.89
CA ILE A 21 -11.43 4.18 -8.58
C ILE A 21 -12.87 4.55 -8.25
N GLU A 22 -13.72 3.53 -8.20
CA GLU A 22 -15.17 3.70 -8.05
C GLU A 22 -15.68 2.86 -6.89
N ARG A 23 -16.76 3.28 -6.24
CA ARG A 23 -17.40 2.48 -5.20
C ARG A 23 -18.01 1.20 -5.78
N HIS A 24 -18.57 1.30 -6.96
CA HIS A 24 -19.12 0.21 -7.75
C HIS A 24 -18.91 0.52 -9.23
N SER A 25 -18.05 -0.23 -9.86
CA SER A 25 -17.80 -0.10 -11.30
C SER A 25 -18.92 -0.78 -12.10
N ALA A 26 -19.26 -0.18 -13.24
CA ALA A 26 -20.12 -0.82 -14.23
C ALA A 26 -19.38 -1.93 -15.02
N GLN A 27 -18.04 -1.95 -14.93
CA GLN A 27 -17.23 -2.97 -15.57
C GLN A 27 -16.92 -4.12 -14.61
N SER A 28 -16.79 -5.33 -15.14
CA SER A 28 -16.32 -6.46 -14.37
C SER A 28 -14.86 -6.30 -13.95
N LEU A 29 -14.47 -6.99 -12.88
CA LEU A 29 -13.08 -6.97 -12.39
C LEU A 29 -12.09 -7.40 -13.47
N GLY A 30 -12.45 -8.42 -14.26
CA GLY A 30 -11.63 -8.90 -15.37
C GLY A 30 -11.45 -7.87 -16.46
N ALA A 31 -12.55 -7.19 -16.86
CA ALA A 31 -12.51 -6.14 -17.87
C ALA A 31 -11.62 -4.97 -17.44
N LEU A 32 -11.79 -4.47 -16.19
CA LEU A 32 -10.97 -3.42 -15.61
C LEU A 32 -9.48 -3.80 -15.62
N SER A 33 -9.18 -5.03 -15.19
CA SER A 33 -7.80 -5.51 -15.08
C SER A 33 -7.13 -5.65 -16.44
N LEU A 34 -7.82 -6.24 -17.41
CA LEU A 34 -7.29 -6.43 -18.76
C LEU A 34 -7.06 -5.09 -19.48
N ALA A 35 -8.03 -4.18 -19.40
CA ALA A 35 -7.90 -2.86 -20.00
C ALA A 35 -6.73 -2.07 -19.38
N THR A 36 -6.58 -2.16 -18.06
CA THR A 36 -5.49 -1.50 -17.33
C THR A 36 -4.13 -2.12 -17.68
N ALA A 37 -4.03 -3.45 -17.78
CA ALA A 37 -2.80 -4.12 -18.19
C ALA A 37 -2.35 -3.70 -19.59
N LYS A 38 -3.25 -3.68 -20.56
CA LYS A 38 -2.94 -3.21 -21.93
C LYS A 38 -2.41 -1.78 -21.94
N ARG A 39 -3.01 -0.89 -21.16
CA ARG A 39 -2.54 0.50 -21.05
C ARG A 39 -1.16 0.61 -20.39
N ALA A 40 -0.88 -0.16 -19.33
CA ALA A 40 0.41 -0.15 -18.67
C ALA A 40 1.54 -0.67 -19.59
N ILE A 41 1.26 -1.70 -20.38
CA ILE A 41 2.20 -2.25 -21.37
C ILE A 41 2.48 -1.18 -22.45
N ALA A 42 1.45 -0.53 -22.97
CA ALA A 42 1.59 0.55 -23.96
C ALA A 42 2.32 1.77 -23.38
N ASP A 43 2.05 2.13 -22.11
CA ASP A 43 2.76 3.21 -21.39
C ASP A 43 4.27 2.92 -21.29
N ALA A 44 4.64 1.67 -21.07
CA ALA A 44 6.04 1.25 -21.08
C ALA A 44 6.67 1.21 -22.50
N GLY A 45 5.91 1.48 -23.56
CA GLY A 45 6.37 1.39 -24.94
C GLY A 45 6.54 -0.06 -25.44
N LEU A 46 5.85 -1.01 -24.81
CA LEU A 46 5.97 -2.45 -25.09
C LEU A 46 4.73 -3.02 -25.76
N GLN A 47 4.88 -4.23 -26.32
CA GLN A 47 3.78 -5.04 -26.81
C GLN A 47 3.50 -6.19 -25.83
N PRO A 48 2.28 -6.76 -25.81
CA PRO A 48 1.94 -7.85 -24.87
C PRO A 48 2.84 -9.07 -24.94
N ASP A 49 3.34 -9.44 -26.11
CA ASP A 49 4.23 -10.58 -26.33
C ASP A 49 5.64 -10.41 -25.77
N GLN A 50 6.03 -9.19 -25.43
CA GLN A 50 7.29 -8.89 -24.75
C GLN A 50 7.22 -9.11 -23.22
N ILE A 51 6.00 -9.22 -22.67
CA ILE A 51 5.80 -9.48 -21.23
C ILE A 51 5.96 -10.99 -20.97
N ASP A 52 7.01 -11.36 -20.27
CA ASP A 52 7.35 -12.76 -19.98
C ASP A 52 7.29 -13.13 -18.49
N GLY A 53 6.94 -12.16 -17.63
CA GLY A 53 6.75 -12.37 -16.20
C GLY A 53 5.48 -11.72 -15.66
N PHE A 54 4.81 -12.38 -14.67
CA PHE A 54 3.61 -11.87 -14.02
C PHE A 54 3.66 -12.06 -12.52
N THR A 55 3.28 -11.04 -11.76
CA THR A 55 3.12 -11.14 -10.32
C THR A 55 1.94 -10.34 -9.80
N THR A 56 1.36 -10.81 -8.69
CA THR A 56 0.28 -10.13 -7.98
C THR A 56 0.36 -10.40 -6.48
N GLY A 57 -0.14 -9.48 -5.68
CA GLY A 57 -0.35 -9.64 -4.24
C GLY A 57 -1.80 -9.94 -3.86
N ALA A 58 -2.53 -10.67 -4.68
CA ALA A 58 -3.89 -11.07 -4.36
C ALA A 58 -3.89 -12.19 -3.32
N LEU A 59 -4.27 -11.89 -2.08
CA LEU A 59 -4.31 -12.88 -0.99
C LEU A 59 -5.55 -13.73 -0.98
N PHE A 60 -6.68 -13.14 -1.31
CA PHE A 60 -7.99 -13.79 -1.25
C PHE A 60 -8.85 -13.28 -2.39
N PRO A 61 -9.82 -14.07 -2.88
CA PRO A 61 -11.02 -13.49 -3.37
C PRO A 61 -11.51 -12.63 -2.22
N THR A 62 -11.39 -11.32 -2.37
CA THR A 62 -11.57 -10.35 -1.31
C THR A 62 -12.64 -10.81 -0.33
N SER A 63 -12.21 -11.21 0.85
CA SER A 63 -12.95 -11.56 2.04
C SER A 63 -14.48 -11.74 1.87
N GLY A 64 -14.90 -12.96 1.80
CA GLY A 64 -16.29 -13.35 1.96
C GLY A 64 -17.16 -12.99 0.76
N ALA A 65 -18.23 -13.62 0.65
CA ALA A 65 -19.41 -13.51 -0.20
C ALA A 65 -19.43 -12.39 -1.27
N HIS A 66 -18.49 -12.40 -2.21
CA HIS A 66 -18.63 -11.60 -3.44
C HIS A 66 -19.41 -12.43 -4.44
N ALA A 67 -20.43 -11.83 -5.01
CA ALA A 67 -21.00 -12.34 -6.22
C ALA A 67 -19.88 -12.40 -7.29
N ILE A 68 -19.68 -13.56 -7.87
CA ILE A 68 -18.83 -13.72 -9.04
C ILE A 68 -19.57 -13.07 -10.20
N GLU A 69 -19.10 -11.91 -10.67
CA GLU A 69 -19.81 -11.16 -11.71
C GLU A 69 -19.43 -11.60 -13.13
N ASP A 70 -18.21 -12.08 -13.32
CA ASP A 70 -17.68 -12.48 -14.64
C ASP A 70 -16.96 -13.84 -14.59
N GLY A 71 -17.34 -14.67 -13.63
CA GLY A 71 -16.71 -15.96 -13.40
C GLY A 71 -15.38 -15.89 -12.64
N ILE A 72 -14.94 -14.73 -12.21
CA ILE A 72 -13.75 -14.54 -11.40
C ILE A 72 -14.03 -13.62 -10.21
N SER A 73 -13.56 -14.03 -9.03
CA SER A 73 -13.57 -13.21 -7.81
C SER A 73 -12.20 -12.60 -7.50
N MET A 74 -11.17 -13.04 -8.24
CA MET A 74 -9.79 -12.60 -8.12
C MET A 74 -9.08 -12.74 -9.46
N VAL A 75 -8.34 -11.72 -9.88
CA VAL A 75 -7.50 -11.78 -11.07
C VAL A 75 -6.16 -12.38 -10.69
N SER A 76 -5.90 -13.61 -11.09
CA SER A 76 -4.59 -14.26 -10.93
C SER A 76 -3.62 -13.88 -12.06
N SER A 77 -2.32 -14.07 -11.81
CA SER A 77 -1.28 -13.89 -12.84
C SER A 77 -1.56 -14.73 -14.09
N ASN A 78 -1.93 -15.99 -13.90
CA ASN A 78 -2.23 -16.90 -15.03
C ASN A 78 -3.46 -16.46 -15.82
N TRP A 79 -4.53 -16.04 -15.14
CA TRP A 79 -5.72 -15.55 -15.81
C TRP A 79 -5.42 -14.34 -16.68
N LEU A 80 -4.67 -13.37 -16.13
CA LEU A 80 -4.33 -12.14 -16.85
C LEU A 80 -3.44 -12.43 -18.06
N ALA A 81 -2.43 -13.30 -17.90
CA ALA A 81 -1.57 -13.73 -19.01
C ALA A 81 -2.37 -14.37 -20.15
N GLN A 82 -3.29 -15.31 -19.84
CA GLN A 82 -4.16 -15.93 -20.83
C GLN A 82 -5.03 -14.91 -21.58
N ARG A 83 -5.59 -13.92 -20.87
CA ARG A 83 -6.43 -12.88 -21.50
C ARG A 83 -5.63 -11.90 -22.35
N LEU A 84 -4.37 -11.70 -22.05
CA LEU A 84 -3.43 -10.94 -22.90
C LEU A 84 -2.91 -11.76 -24.09
N GLY A 85 -3.15 -13.07 -24.11
CA GLY A 85 -2.62 -13.98 -25.15
C GLY A 85 -1.12 -14.28 -24.98
N VAL A 86 -0.62 -14.18 -23.75
CA VAL A 86 0.81 -14.36 -23.41
C VAL A 86 1.03 -15.70 -22.75
N ASN A 87 2.14 -16.37 -23.12
CA ASN A 87 2.67 -17.55 -22.43
C ASN A 87 3.93 -17.16 -21.65
N PRO A 88 3.80 -16.79 -20.36
CA PRO A 88 4.92 -16.24 -19.61
C PRO A 88 5.95 -17.30 -19.24
N ARG A 89 7.24 -16.90 -19.18
CA ARG A 89 8.33 -17.71 -18.64
C ARG A 89 8.24 -17.86 -17.12
N TRP A 90 7.64 -16.86 -16.46
CA TRP A 90 7.54 -16.81 -15.01
C TRP A 90 6.22 -16.20 -14.55
N ALA A 91 5.59 -16.81 -13.56
CA ALA A 91 4.41 -16.27 -12.89
C ALA A 91 4.43 -16.64 -11.41
N ALA A 92 4.14 -15.66 -10.54
CA ALA A 92 4.05 -15.88 -9.10
C ALA A 92 2.96 -15.00 -8.45
N GLY A 93 2.61 -15.34 -7.21
CA GLY A 93 1.74 -14.53 -6.36
C GLY A 93 2.32 -14.44 -4.96
N PHE A 94 2.37 -13.22 -4.41
CA PHE A 94 2.78 -13.04 -3.03
C PHE A 94 1.62 -13.38 -2.09
N GLN A 95 1.87 -14.24 -1.13
CA GLN A 95 0.91 -14.65 -0.09
C GLN A 95 1.34 -14.03 1.24
N GLY A 96 0.71 -12.96 1.65
CA GLY A 96 1.01 -12.23 2.88
C GLY A 96 0.34 -10.87 2.87
N PHE A 97 0.28 -10.20 4.01
CA PHE A 97 -0.37 -8.88 4.11
C PHE A 97 0.43 -7.76 3.44
N GLY A 98 1.75 -7.89 3.33
CA GLY A 98 2.62 -6.95 2.61
C GLY A 98 2.56 -7.12 1.08
N GLN A 99 1.38 -7.10 0.50
CA GLN A 99 1.06 -7.51 -0.87
C GLN A 99 1.86 -6.81 -1.95
N ILE A 100 1.87 -5.48 -1.98
CA ILE A 100 2.61 -4.72 -2.99
C ILE A 100 4.12 -4.84 -2.77
N PRO A 101 4.68 -4.58 -1.57
CA PRO A 101 6.11 -4.80 -1.33
C PRO A 101 6.57 -6.23 -1.65
N GLY A 102 5.79 -7.22 -1.25
CA GLY A 102 6.09 -8.62 -1.56
C GLY A 102 6.06 -8.93 -3.05
N SER A 103 5.10 -8.37 -3.80
CA SER A 103 5.03 -8.54 -5.25
C SER A 103 6.18 -7.83 -5.96
N VAL A 104 6.59 -6.65 -5.48
CA VAL A 104 7.80 -5.96 -5.97
C VAL A 104 9.03 -6.83 -5.73
N ALA A 105 9.19 -7.38 -4.52
CA ALA A 105 10.30 -8.28 -4.20
C ALA A 105 10.36 -9.50 -5.13
N LEU A 106 9.21 -10.12 -5.40
CA LEU A 106 9.12 -11.25 -6.36
C LEU A 106 9.52 -10.83 -7.76
N ALA A 107 9.03 -9.68 -8.26
CA ALA A 107 9.38 -9.16 -9.58
C ALA A 107 10.88 -8.86 -9.70
N VAL A 108 11.44 -8.18 -8.70
CA VAL A 108 12.87 -7.83 -8.65
C VAL A 108 13.74 -9.08 -8.66
N ASN A 109 13.39 -10.09 -7.84
CA ASN A 109 14.13 -11.35 -7.80
C ASN A 109 14.05 -12.12 -9.13
N ALA A 110 12.89 -12.15 -9.78
CA ALA A 110 12.72 -12.81 -11.08
C ALA A 110 13.58 -12.16 -12.18
N ILE A 111 13.59 -10.82 -12.24
CA ILE A 111 14.40 -10.06 -13.21
C ILE A 111 15.89 -10.21 -12.90
N ALA A 112 16.28 -10.07 -11.63
CA ALA A 112 17.69 -10.15 -11.23
C ALA A 112 18.30 -11.55 -11.44
N SER A 113 17.48 -12.61 -11.36
CA SER A 113 17.91 -13.99 -11.63
C SER A 113 17.82 -14.38 -13.11
N GLY A 114 17.30 -13.51 -13.99
CA GLY A 114 17.07 -13.83 -15.41
C GLY A 114 15.88 -14.76 -15.66
N SER A 115 15.02 -14.96 -14.67
CA SER A 115 13.80 -15.77 -14.83
C SER A 115 12.76 -15.08 -15.71
N ALA A 116 12.77 -13.73 -15.74
CA ALA A 116 11.96 -12.91 -16.61
C ALA A 116 12.71 -11.64 -17.01
N ASP A 117 12.36 -11.07 -18.16
CA ASP A 117 12.92 -9.83 -18.68
C ASP A 117 12.01 -8.62 -18.41
N TYR A 118 10.70 -8.80 -18.60
CA TYR A 118 9.67 -7.78 -18.33
C TYR A 118 8.57 -8.38 -17.47
N VAL A 119 8.45 -7.89 -16.24
CA VAL A 119 7.44 -8.37 -15.29
C VAL A 119 6.30 -7.38 -15.16
N LEU A 120 5.09 -7.87 -15.36
CA LEU A 120 3.85 -7.16 -15.10
C LEU A 120 3.38 -7.45 -13.67
N LEU A 121 3.44 -6.43 -12.82
CA LEU A 121 2.90 -6.46 -11.46
C LEU A 121 1.49 -5.85 -11.49
N HIS A 122 0.48 -6.60 -11.06
CA HIS A 122 -0.88 -6.11 -11.05
C HIS A 122 -1.56 -6.25 -9.69
N ARG A 123 -2.48 -5.35 -9.42
CA ARG A 123 -3.38 -5.39 -8.28
C ARG A 123 -4.78 -5.00 -8.74
N SER A 124 -5.73 -5.88 -8.54
CA SER A 124 -7.13 -5.65 -8.87
C SER A 124 -7.99 -5.91 -7.65
N LEU A 125 -8.91 -5.03 -7.38
CA LEU A 125 -9.79 -5.07 -6.22
C LEU A 125 -11.23 -4.87 -6.64
N HIS A 126 -12.09 -5.62 -6.00
CA HIS A 126 -13.54 -5.55 -6.14
C HIS A 126 -14.15 -5.20 -4.78
N ASN A 127 -15.04 -4.21 -4.79
CA ASN A 127 -15.75 -3.83 -3.58
C ASN A 127 -16.82 -4.87 -3.25
N PRO A 128 -16.78 -5.45 -2.05
CA PRO A 128 -17.85 -6.36 -1.64
C PRO A 128 -19.21 -5.68 -1.65
N ARG A 129 -20.20 -6.32 -2.24
CA ARG A 129 -21.59 -5.85 -2.19
C ARG A 129 -22.24 -6.05 -0.82
N ALA A 130 -21.70 -6.96 0.00
CA ALA A 130 -22.07 -7.16 1.39
C ALA A 130 -21.30 -6.20 2.32
N ARG A 131 -21.72 -6.10 3.60
CA ARG A 131 -21.00 -5.32 4.61
C ARG A 131 -19.56 -5.83 4.74
N TYR A 132 -18.60 -4.97 4.47
CA TYR A 132 -17.17 -5.31 4.52
C TYR A 132 -16.69 -5.62 5.95
N HIS A 133 -17.15 -4.83 6.90
CA HIS A 133 -16.91 -5.04 8.32
C HIS A 133 -18.25 -5.37 8.98
N GLY A 134 -18.33 -6.46 9.70
CA GLY A 134 -19.53 -6.78 10.49
C GLY A 134 -20.50 -7.74 9.85
N ASN A 135 -20.03 -8.68 9.04
CA ASN A 135 -20.80 -9.89 8.77
C ASN A 135 -20.57 -10.85 9.94
N PRO A 136 -21.50 -10.94 10.91
CA PRO A 136 -21.30 -11.85 12.03
C PRO A 136 -21.19 -13.26 11.45
N MET A 137 -20.14 -13.97 11.83
CA MET A 137 -20.04 -15.39 11.55
C MET A 137 -21.24 -16.06 12.22
N ARG A 138 -22.03 -16.80 11.46
CA ARG A 138 -23.13 -17.60 12.04
C ARG A 138 -22.60 -18.74 12.91
N GLU A 139 -21.39 -19.19 12.63
CA GLU A 139 -20.66 -20.23 13.35
C GLU A 139 -19.20 -19.83 13.50
N ALA A 140 -18.70 -19.75 14.72
CA ALA A 140 -17.29 -19.56 15.00
C ALA A 140 -16.59 -20.92 15.06
N ARG A 141 -15.64 -21.18 14.13
CA ARG A 141 -14.85 -22.42 14.06
C ARG A 141 -13.35 -22.13 14.20
N GLY A 142 -12.58 -23.15 14.54
CA GLY A 142 -11.15 -23.01 14.74
C GLY A 142 -10.83 -22.00 15.84
N SER A 143 -9.83 -21.15 15.65
CA SER A 143 -9.46 -20.12 16.64
C SER A 143 -10.57 -19.08 16.87
N ALA A 144 -11.43 -18.84 15.91
CA ALA A 144 -12.51 -17.86 16.01
C ALA A 144 -13.49 -18.16 17.16
N GLN A 145 -13.66 -19.42 17.55
CA GLN A 145 -14.51 -19.84 18.65
C GLN A 145 -14.13 -19.21 20.02
N TRP A 146 -12.89 -18.74 20.15
CA TRP A 146 -12.36 -18.20 21.39
C TRP A 146 -12.51 -16.69 21.56
N PHE A 147 -12.79 -15.96 20.47
CA PHE A 147 -12.87 -14.50 20.51
C PHE A 147 -14.13 -13.91 19.85
N VAL A 148 -14.69 -14.54 18.83
CA VAL A 148 -15.91 -14.04 18.16
C VAL A 148 -17.12 -13.97 19.11
N PRO A 149 -17.36 -14.94 20.00
CA PRO A 149 -18.46 -14.84 20.95
C PRO A 149 -18.38 -13.66 21.91
N GLN A 150 -17.19 -13.10 22.14
CA GLN A 150 -16.96 -11.90 22.95
C GLN A 150 -17.12 -10.60 22.15
N GLY A 151 -17.53 -10.67 20.89
CA GLY A 151 -17.69 -9.50 20.03
C GLY A 151 -16.41 -9.06 19.32
N TYR A 152 -15.29 -9.75 19.54
CA TYR A 152 -14.02 -9.44 18.87
C TYR A 152 -13.94 -10.14 17.53
N PHE A 153 -14.25 -9.43 16.46
CA PHE A 153 -14.19 -10.00 15.11
C PHE A 153 -13.89 -8.96 14.04
N GLY A 154 -13.09 -9.38 13.08
CA GLY A 154 -12.72 -8.58 11.93
C GLY A 154 -11.60 -7.56 12.20
N PRO A 155 -11.18 -6.85 11.14
CA PRO A 155 -10.04 -5.94 11.19
C PRO A 155 -10.22 -4.74 12.13
N LEU A 156 -11.46 -4.28 12.37
CA LEU A 156 -11.72 -3.13 13.23
C LEU A 156 -11.22 -3.36 14.66
N SER A 157 -11.69 -4.42 15.33
CA SER A 157 -11.27 -4.73 16.70
C SER A 157 -9.76 -5.01 16.80
N MET A 158 -9.18 -5.61 15.73
CA MET A 158 -7.74 -5.88 15.67
C MET A 158 -6.90 -4.60 15.69
N ILE A 159 -7.46 -3.48 15.20
CA ILE A 159 -6.80 -2.17 15.13
C ILE A 159 -7.23 -1.27 16.29
N ALA A 160 -8.49 -1.34 16.71
CA ALA A 160 -9.01 -0.53 17.80
C ALA A 160 -8.26 -0.76 19.11
N LEU A 161 -7.98 -2.01 19.46
CA LEU A 161 -7.31 -2.35 20.71
C LEU A 161 -5.87 -1.78 20.82
N PRO A 162 -4.94 -2.02 19.87
CA PRO A 162 -3.61 -1.42 19.95
C PRO A 162 -3.64 0.11 19.82
N TYR A 163 -4.64 0.68 19.11
CA TYR A 163 -4.79 2.13 19.06
C TYR A 163 -5.26 2.69 20.41
N MET A 164 -6.23 2.06 21.05
CA MET A 164 -6.65 2.43 22.41
C MET A 164 -5.48 2.33 23.40
N GLU A 165 -4.68 1.27 23.32
CA GLU A 165 -3.47 1.11 24.12
C GLU A 165 -2.47 2.24 23.87
N TYR A 166 -2.27 2.65 22.61
CA TYR A 166 -1.43 3.79 22.25
C TYR A 166 -1.93 5.09 22.89
N LEU A 167 -3.24 5.40 22.74
CA LEU A 167 -3.84 6.60 23.31
C LEU A 167 -3.66 6.67 24.82
N GLN A 168 -3.89 5.57 25.53
CA GLN A 168 -3.76 5.51 26.98
C GLN A 168 -2.29 5.59 27.44
N ARG A 169 -1.40 4.88 26.76
CA ARG A 169 0.01 4.79 27.15
C ARG A 169 0.75 6.10 27.00
N TYR A 170 0.44 6.85 25.92
CA TYR A 170 1.16 8.08 25.57
C TYR A 170 0.35 9.37 25.79
N GLY A 171 -0.84 9.27 26.36
CA GLY A 171 -1.70 10.43 26.60
C GLY A 171 -2.23 11.08 25.32
N ALA A 172 -2.26 10.33 24.21
CA ALA A 172 -2.77 10.81 22.93
C ALA A 172 -4.30 10.82 22.90
N ASN A 173 -4.87 11.53 21.95
CA ASN A 173 -6.31 11.67 21.76
C ASN A 173 -6.71 11.53 20.28
N ARG A 174 -8.01 11.57 19.99
CA ARG A 174 -8.52 11.48 18.61
C ARG A 174 -8.32 12.77 17.82
N GLU A 175 -8.15 13.90 18.49
CA GLU A 175 -7.93 15.20 17.87
C GLU A 175 -6.64 15.22 17.06
N SER A 176 -5.56 14.62 17.58
CA SER A 176 -4.31 14.48 16.84
C SER A 176 -4.44 13.56 15.62
N MET A 177 -5.28 12.51 15.69
CA MET A 177 -5.55 11.65 14.53
C MET A 177 -6.35 12.37 13.43
N ALA A 178 -7.15 13.39 13.77
CA ALA A 178 -7.84 14.21 12.79
C ALA A 178 -6.86 14.81 11.76
N ALA A 179 -5.66 15.21 12.18
CA ALA A 179 -4.64 15.74 11.27
C ALA A 179 -4.25 14.74 10.18
N VAL A 180 -4.11 13.46 10.52
CA VAL A 180 -3.79 12.38 9.54
C VAL A 180 -4.90 12.22 8.51
N VAL A 181 -6.14 12.10 8.98
CA VAL A 181 -7.29 11.81 8.10
C VAL A 181 -7.62 13.01 7.21
N VAL A 182 -7.56 14.22 7.77
CA VAL A 182 -7.77 15.47 7.03
C VAL A 182 -6.70 15.65 5.96
N GLU A 183 -5.40 15.40 6.29
CA GLU A 183 -4.30 15.50 5.33
C GLU A 183 -4.47 14.51 4.17
N ALA A 184 -4.82 13.24 4.45
CA ALA A 184 -5.09 12.25 3.42
C ALA A 184 -6.23 12.71 2.49
N ARG A 185 -7.34 13.21 3.06
CA ARG A 185 -8.51 13.69 2.31
C ARG A 185 -8.24 14.99 1.56
N LYS A 186 -7.46 15.91 2.11
CA LYS A 186 -6.98 17.13 1.45
C LYS A 186 -6.23 16.78 0.16
N ASN A 187 -5.27 15.87 0.25
CA ASN A 187 -4.49 15.45 -0.91
C ASN A 187 -5.30 14.60 -1.88
N GLY A 188 -6.11 13.67 -1.40
CA GLY A 188 -7.00 12.85 -2.25
C GLY A 188 -8.02 13.68 -3.02
N ALA A 189 -8.51 14.78 -2.44
CA ALA A 189 -9.44 15.70 -3.12
C ALA A 189 -8.81 16.43 -4.32
N ARG A 190 -7.48 16.48 -4.43
CA ARG A 190 -6.73 17.07 -5.55
C ARG A 190 -6.40 16.05 -6.66
N ILE A 191 -6.72 14.77 -6.47
CA ILE A 191 -6.36 13.67 -7.38
C ILE A 191 -7.56 13.29 -8.24
N PRO A 192 -7.56 13.55 -9.57
CA PRO A 192 -8.73 13.38 -10.42
C PRO A 192 -9.30 11.95 -10.49
N TRP A 193 -8.46 10.94 -10.28
CA TRP A 193 -8.87 9.53 -10.31
C TRP A 193 -9.27 8.97 -8.95
N SER A 194 -9.12 9.77 -7.88
CA SER A 194 -9.53 9.39 -6.52
C SER A 194 -11.04 9.30 -6.38
N TYR A 195 -11.52 8.35 -5.58
CA TYR A 195 -12.92 8.31 -5.17
C TYR A 195 -13.36 9.60 -4.44
N TRP A 196 -12.41 10.24 -3.76
CA TRP A 196 -12.66 11.46 -2.97
C TRP A 196 -12.31 12.75 -3.70
N TYR A 197 -12.11 12.69 -5.03
CA TYR A 197 -11.83 13.89 -5.82
C TYR A 197 -12.87 14.99 -5.56
N GLY A 198 -12.41 16.20 -5.24
CA GLY A 198 -13.27 17.33 -4.90
C GLY A 198 -14.03 17.23 -3.56
N LYS A 199 -13.73 16.22 -2.72
CA LYS A 199 -14.45 15.96 -1.45
C LYS A 199 -13.49 15.96 -0.26
N PRO A 200 -12.99 17.12 0.19
CA PRO A 200 -12.17 17.20 1.39
C PRO A 200 -12.97 16.80 2.63
N LEU A 201 -12.31 16.70 3.76
CA LEU A 201 -12.91 16.41 5.07
C LEU A 201 -12.39 17.43 6.08
N SER A 202 -13.26 17.94 6.97
CA SER A 202 -12.84 18.79 8.08
C SER A 202 -12.56 17.97 9.35
N ALA A 203 -11.78 18.54 10.26
CA ALA A 203 -11.55 17.92 11.57
C ALA A 203 -12.85 17.79 12.38
N GLU A 204 -13.76 18.77 12.28
CA GLU A 204 -15.07 18.74 12.94
C GLU A 204 -15.93 17.57 12.44
N GLU A 205 -15.98 17.33 11.11
CA GLU A 205 -16.67 16.18 10.52
C GLU A 205 -16.07 14.86 10.97
N TYR A 206 -14.74 14.78 11.09
CA TYR A 206 -14.06 13.60 11.61
C TYR A 206 -14.42 13.32 13.07
N LEU A 207 -14.32 14.34 13.94
CA LEU A 207 -14.55 14.20 15.38
C LEU A 207 -16.02 13.93 15.73
N SER A 208 -16.95 14.46 14.93
CA SER A 208 -18.39 14.23 15.11
C SER A 208 -18.87 12.88 14.56
N ALA A 209 -18.03 12.15 13.83
CA ALA A 209 -18.42 10.88 13.24
C ALA A 209 -18.67 9.79 14.31
N PRO A 210 -19.77 9.01 14.18
CA PRO A 210 -20.02 7.88 15.08
C PRO A 210 -18.88 6.87 15.06
N LEU A 211 -18.53 6.35 16.24
CA LEU A 211 -17.56 5.26 16.37
C LEU A 211 -18.14 3.97 15.80
N LEU A 212 -17.28 3.20 15.15
CA LEU A 212 -17.59 1.85 14.67
C LEU A 212 -17.13 0.79 15.67
N ASP A 213 -15.95 1.01 16.25
CA ASP A 213 -15.35 0.21 17.31
C ASP A 213 -14.38 1.15 18.05
N ASP A 214 -14.70 1.51 19.30
CA ASP A 214 -13.97 2.56 20.04
C ASP A 214 -12.47 2.27 20.10
N PRO A 215 -11.57 3.20 19.70
CA PRO A 215 -11.78 4.60 19.32
C PRO A 215 -11.92 4.87 17.79
N ILE A 216 -12.15 3.87 16.98
CA ILE A 216 -12.17 3.93 15.51
C ILE A 216 -13.53 4.41 15.00
N CYS A 217 -13.55 5.45 14.17
CA CYS A 217 -14.72 5.89 13.41
C CYS A 217 -14.60 5.46 11.93
N ARG A 218 -15.65 5.72 11.14
CA ARG A 218 -15.67 5.37 9.70
C ARG A 218 -14.57 6.04 8.87
N TYR A 219 -14.08 7.20 9.30
CA TYR A 219 -13.05 7.95 8.58
C TYR A 219 -11.64 7.48 8.89
N ASP A 220 -11.47 6.66 9.93
CA ASP A 220 -10.23 5.95 10.21
C ASP A 220 -10.00 4.74 9.31
N CYS A 221 -10.98 4.41 8.47
CA CYS A 221 -10.96 3.25 7.60
C CYS A 221 -10.99 3.67 6.14
N ASP A 222 -10.18 3.04 5.31
CA ASP A 222 -10.24 3.21 3.87
C ASP A 222 -11.56 2.68 3.30
N ILE A 223 -12.09 3.37 2.29
CA ILE A 223 -13.35 2.96 1.66
C ILE A 223 -13.09 1.84 0.65
N PRO A 224 -13.80 0.70 0.73
CA PRO A 224 -13.72 -0.34 -0.29
C PRO A 224 -14.17 0.16 -1.66
N VAL A 225 -13.41 -0.15 -2.70
CA VAL A 225 -13.62 0.31 -4.07
C VAL A 225 -13.36 -0.78 -5.09
N ASP A 226 -13.87 -0.60 -6.30
CA ASP A 226 -13.49 -1.34 -7.49
C ASP A 226 -12.35 -0.60 -8.18
N GLY A 227 -11.32 -1.32 -8.58
CA GLY A 227 -10.20 -0.72 -9.29
C GLY A 227 -9.11 -1.72 -9.65
N ALA A 228 -8.29 -1.33 -10.60
CA ALA A 228 -7.12 -2.07 -11.03
C ALA A 228 -5.92 -1.13 -11.21
N ALA A 229 -4.74 -1.60 -10.85
CA ALA A 229 -3.48 -0.93 -11.13
C ALA A 229 -2.46 -1.95 -11.62
N VAL A 230 -1.62 -1.53 -12.55
CA VAL A 230 -0.61 -2.36 -13.19
C VAL A 230 0.67 -1.56 -13.36
N PHE A 231 1.79 -2.18 -13.03
CA PHE A 231 3.13 -1.64 -13.22
C PHE A 231 3.97 -2.61 -14.04
N VAL A 232 4.84 -2.08 -14.88
CA VAL A 232 5.81 -2.86 -15.65
C VAL A 232 7.20 -2.63 -15.07
N LEU A 233 7.90 -3.73 -14.78
CA LEU A 233 9.27 -3.70 -14.24
C LEU A 233 10.20 -4.41 -15.21
N THR A 234 11.45 -3.93 -15.30
CA THR A 234 12.52 -4.55 -16.08
C THR A 234 13.89 -4.24 -15.47
N SER A 235 14.96 -4.79 -16.06
CA SER A 235 16.31 -4.45 -15.62
C SER A 235 16.66 -2.98 -15.89
N ALA A 236 17.55 -2.42 -15.07
CA ALA A 236 18.05 -1.06 -15.25
C ALA A 236 18.71 -0.83 -16.61
N GLU A 237 19.28 -1.88 -17.20
CA GLU A 237 19.86 -1.86 -18.53
C GLU A 237 18.80 -1.63 -19.62
N ARG A 238 17.76 -2.48 -19.64
CA ARG A 238 16.65 -2.35 -20.59
C ARG A 238 15.81 -1.09 -20.41
N ALA A 239 15.72 -0.61 -19.17
CA ALA A 239 14.96 0.59 -18.84
C ALA A 239 15.47 1.85 -19.55
N LYS A 240 16.75 1.90 -19.95
CA LYS A 240 17.35 3.04 -20.64
C LYS A 240 16.77 3.30 -22.02
N ASP A 241 16.25 2.25 -22.66
CA ASP A 241 15.72 2.30 -24.03
C ASP A 241 14.19 2.53 -24.05
N LEU A 242 13.57 2.72 -22.90
CA LEU A 242 12.10 2.88 -22.75
C LEU A 242 11.72 4.36 -22.61
N PRO A 243 10.45 4.71 -22.91
CA PRO A 243 10.03 6.11 -23.10
C PRO A 243 10.13 7.00 -21.87
N HIS A 244 9.99 6.43 -20.66
CA HIS A 244 9.86 7.20 -19.44
C HIS A 244 11.09 7.09 -18.54
N LYS A 245 11.35 8.13 -17.71
CA LYS A 245 12.36 8.08 -16.67
C LYS A 245 12.10 6.90 -15.75
N PRO A 246 13.02 5.93 -15.64
CA PRO A 246 12.85 4.77 -14.79
C PRO A 246 12.86 5.14 -13.31
N VAL A 247 12.18 4.33 -12.48
CA VAL A 247 12.23 4.43 -11.02
C VAL A 247 12.78 3.14 -10.44
N TYR A 248 13.94 3.21 -9.82
CA TYR A 248 14.71 2.04 -9.42
C TYR A 248 14.28 1.55 -8.02
N VAL A 249 14.25 0.24 -7.84
CA VAL A 249 14.01 -0.40 -6.54
C VAL A 249 15.35 -0.50 -5.80
N ALA A 250 15.50 0.25 -4.72
CA ALA A 250 16.72 0.25 -3.90
C ALA A 250 16.73 -0.91 -2.88
N GLY A 251 15.60 -1.17 -2.24
CA GLY A 251 15.46 -2.25 -1.27
C GLY A 251 14.03 -2.42 -0.79
N PHE A 252 13.79 -3.50 -0.06
CA PHE A 252 12.48 -3.82 0.49
C PHE A 252 12.60 -4.65 1.77
N ALA A 253 11.53 -4.62 2.58
CA ALA A 253 11.35 -5.53 3.70
C ALA A 253 9.87 -5.85 3.91
N ASN A 254 9.59 -7.07 4.40
CA ASN A 254 8.28 -7.46 4.87
C ASN A 254 8.34 -7.79 6.37
N GLY A 255 7.29 -7.42 7.10
CA GLY A 255 7.11 -7.73 8.50
C GLY A 255 6.69 -9.19 8.69
N HIS A 256 7.28 -9.83 9.68
CA HIS A 256 6.92 -11.18 10.08
C HIS A 256 6.85 -11.22 11.61
N PRO A 257 5.65 -11.29 12.21
CA PRO A 257 5.50 -11.39 13.64
C PRO A 257 6.28 -12.59 14.20
N THR A 258 7.06 -12.35 15.23
CA THR A 258 7.86 -13.39 15.88
C THR A 258 7.08 -14.15 16.95
N ALA A 259 6.00 -13.57 17.49
CA ALA A 259 5.17 -14.19 18.49
C ALA A 259 4.08 -15.06 17.85
N HIS A 260 3.98 -16.30 18.27
CA HIS A 260 2.86 -17.18 17.93
C HIS A 260 1.64 -16.81 18.76
N ARG A 261 1.01 -15.68 18.42
CA ARG A 261 -0.28 -15.28 18.99
C ARG A 261 -1.39 -15.66 18.04
N LEU A 262 -2.61 -15.66 18.54
CA LEU A 262 -3.78 -15.80 17.67
C LEU A 262 -3.72 -14.74 16.59
N PRO A 263 -4.04 -15.06 15.32
CA PRO A 263 -3.94 -14.13 14.19
C PRO A 263 -4.72 -12.83 14.36
N THR A 264 -5.56 -12.76 15.35
CA THR A 264 -6.49 -11.67 15.64
C THR A 264 -6.08 -10.81 16.80
N HIS A 265 -4.97 -11.12 17.47
CA HIS A 265 -4.49 -10.35 18.61
C HIS A 265 -3.13 -9.71 18.28
N TRP A 266 -3.10 -8.40 18.18
CA TRP A 266 -1.92 -7.59 17.85
C TRP A 266 -1.63 -6.58 18.98
N PRO A 267 -0.96 -6.98 20.05
CA PRO A 267 -0.54 -6.04 21.09
C PRO A 267 0.37 -4.96 20.50
N LEU A 268 0.27 -3.75 21.02
CA LEU A 268 1.08 -2.62 20.58
C LEU A 268 2.58 -2.94 20.62
N ASP A 269 3.06 -3.56 21.71
CA ASP A 269 4.47 -3.92 21.87
C ASP A 269 4.96 -4.91 20.79
N ASP A 270 4.14 -5.90 20.42
CA ASP A 270 4.50 -6.84 19.34
C ASP A 270 4.54 -6.13 17.98
N MET A 271 3.61 -5.20 17.76
CA MET A 271 3.59 -4.38 16.54
C MET A 271 4.84 -3.50 16.44
N MET A 272 5.20 -2.83 17.53
CA MET A 272 6.38 -1.96 17.59
C MET A 272 7.68 -2.76 17.44
N THR A 273 7.86 -3.85 18.19
CA THR A 273 9.06 -4.69 18.12
C THR A 273 9.28 -5.24 16.70
N THR A 274 8.24 -5.81 16.10
CA THR A 274 8.34 -6.32 14.72
C THR A 274 8.50 -5.19 13.71
N GLY A 275 7.89 -4.03 13.97
CA GLY A 275 8.02 -2.83 13.15
C GLY A 275 9.46 -2.31 13.10
N PHE A 276 10.14 -2.21 14.24
CA PHE A 276 11.55 -1.83 14.30
C PHE A 276 12.46 -2.79 13.53
N GLU A 277 12.21 -4.10 13.69
CA GLU A 277 13.00 -5.11 12.96
C GLU A 277 12.75 -5.04 11.45
N THR A 278 11.52 -4.78 11.02
CA THR A 278 11.17 -4.59 9.61
C THR A 278 11.87 -3.34 9.05
N SER A 279 11.85 -2.23 9.78
CA SER A 279 12.50 -0.98 9.38
C SER A 279 14.02 -1.12 9.32
N ARG A 280 14.63 -1.78 10.30
CA ARG A 280 16.06 -2.07 10.28
C ARG A 280 16.45 -2.85 9.02
N ARG A 281 15.71 -3.92 8.69
CA ARG A 281 15.96 -4.72 7.47
C ARG A 281 15.73 -3.92 6.20
N LEU A 282 14.75 -3.00 6.20
CA LEU A 282 14.48 -2.13 5.07
C LEU A 282 15.67 -1.21 4.78
N TRP A 283 16.16 -0.50 5.81
CA TRP A 283 17.29 0.41 5.68
C TRP A 283 18.57 -0.31 5.29
N GLU A 284 18.85 -1.48 5.88
CA GLU A 284 19.99 -2.33 5.48
C GLU A 284 19.87 -2.80 4.03
N SER A 285 18.69 -3.22 3.59
CA SER A 285 18.44 -3.67 2.22
C SER A 285 18.65 -2.55 1.20
N ALA A 286 18.13 -1.37 1.49
CA ALA A 286 18.16 -0.23 0.58
C ALA A 286 19.50 0.52 0.58
N GLY A 287 20.30 0.39 1.63
CA GLY A 287 21.55 1.14 1.81
C GLY A 287 21.35 2.63 2.01
N VAL A 288 20.19 3.03 2.55
CA VAL A 288 19.83 4.40 2.93
C VAL A 288 19.20 4.41 4.32
N GLY A 289 19.09 5.58 4.93
CA GLY A 289 18.44 5.78 6.23
C GLY A 289 17.22 6.68 6.14
N VAL A 290 16.55 6.88 7.28
CA VAL A 290 15.35 7.71 7.37
C VAL A 290 15.57 9.15 6.88
N ASN A 291 16.76 9.71 7.13
CA ASN A 291 17.12 11.09 6.73
C ASN A 291 17.38 11.26 5.24
N ASP A 292 17.51 10.17 4.49
CA ASP A 292 17.72 10.19 3.04
C ASP A 292 16.39 10.19 2.28
N VAL A 293 15.25 9.99 2.96
CA VAL A 293 13.94 9.84 2.34
C VAL A 293 13.28 11.19 2.12
N ASP A 294 13.13 11.58 0.85
CA ASP A 294 12.46 12.84 0.47
C ASP A 294 10.93 12.70 0.41
N LEU A 295 10.45 11.49 0.09
CA LEU A 295 9.04 11.22 -0.18
C LEU A 295 8.57 9.94 0.53
N PRO A 296 8.33 9.98 1.84
CA PRO A 296 7.69 8.87 2.52
C PRO A 296 6.20 8.83 2.16
N GLN A 297 5.71 7.66 1.74
CA GLN A 297 4.29 7.37 1.52
C GLN A 297 3.90 6.25 2.46
N LEU A 298 3.38 6.61 3.62
CA LEU A 298 3.03 5.66 4.67
C LEU A 298 1.64 5.08 4.42
N TYR A 299 1.41 3.85 4.89
CA TYR A 299 0.13 3.19 4.67
C TYR A 299 -0.89 3.59 5.75
N ASP A 300 -2.04 4.03 5.29
CA ASP A 300 -3.14 4.61 6.05
C ASP A 300 -4.48 3.88 5.82
N GLY A 301 -4.46 2.60 5.45
CA GLY A 301 -5.71 1.83 5.30
C GLY A 301 -6.54 1.75 6.58
N PHE A 302 -5.87 1.90 7.74
CA PHE A 302 -6.43 2.35 9.00
C PHE A 302 -5.52 3.46 9.53
N SER A 303 -6.09 4.59 9.93
CA SER A 303 -5.32 5.78 10.34
C SER A 303 -4.28 5.51 11.43
N PRO A 304 -4.49 4.63 12.45
CA PRO A 304 -3.50 4.37 13.48
C PRO A 304 -2.19 3.75 12.98
N PHE A 305 -2.17 3.13 11.80
CA PHE A 305 -0.93 2.62 11.23
C PHE A 305 0.10 3.72 10.94
N ILE A 306 -0.36 4.95 10.73
CA ILE A 306 0.53 6.10 10.53
C ILE A 306 1.44 6.31 11.74
N TYR A 307 0.90 6.24 12.96
CA TYR A 307 1.71 6.38 14.18
C TYR A 307 2.78 5.29 14.27
N ILE A 308 2.37 4.05 14.03
CA ILE A 308 3.30 2.91 14.09
C ILE A 308 4.41 3.03 13.02
N TRP A 309 4.06 3.45 11.80
CA TRP A 309 5.06 3.67 10.74
C TRP A 309 6.00 4.84 11.06
N LEU A 310 5.48 5.98 11.51
CA LEU A 310 6.29 7.16 11.86
C LEU A 310 7.37 6.81 12.89
N GLU A 311 6.97 6.12 13.95
CA GLU A 311 7.86 5.77 15.05
C GLU A 311 8.84 4.63 14.70
N THR A 312 8.35 3.57 14.08
CA THR A 312 9.20 2.40 13.77
C THR A 312 10.19 2.65 12.64
N LEU A 313 9.88 3.55 11.71
CA LEU A 313 10.82 4.01 10.68
C LEU A 313 11.83 5.04 11.20
N GLY A 314 11.53 5.68 12.34
CA GLY A 314 12.39 6.68 12.98
C GLY A 314 12.16 8.11 12.51
N PHE A 315 11.00 8.44 11.95
CA PHE A 315 10.64 9.82 11.61
C PHE A 315 10.34 10.67 12.84
N CYS A 316 9.91 10.05 13.93
CA CYS A 316 9.75 10.67 15.25
C CYS A 316 10.08 9.66 16.36
N PRO A 317 10.34 10.12 17.60
CA PRO A 317 10.53 9.24 18.76
C PRO A 317 9.29 8.41 19.07
N VAL A 318 9.48 7.28 19.77
CA VAL A 318 8.39 6.42 20.26
C VAL A 318 7.49 7.18 21.21
N GLY A 319 6.18 7.10 20.98
CA GLY A 319 5.16 7.79 21.77
C GLY A 319 4.92 9.24 21.35
N GLU A 320 5.63 9.76 20.35
CA GLU A 320 5.58 11.16 19.94
C GLU A 320 4.86 11.37 18.59
N ALA A 321 4.39 10.30 17.93
CA ALA A 321 3.76 10.44 16.62
C ALA A 321 2.51 11.34 16.66
N HIS A 322 1.72 11.27 17.74
CA HIS A 322 0.53 12.10 17.91
C HIS A 322 0.89 13.60 18.01
N HIS A 323 1.93 13.97 18.73
CA HIS A 323 2.44 15.35 18.79
C HIS A 323 3.02 15.78 17.45
N PHE A 324 3.76 14.87 16.77
CA PHE A 324 4.35 15.16 15.47
C PHE A 324 3.28 15.52 14.42
N VAL A 325 2.18 14.76 14.36
CA VAL A 325 1.10 15.05 13.38
C VAL A 325 0.28 16.27 13.77
N GLU A 326 -0.02 16.46 15.05
CA GLU A 326 -0.78 17.60 15.55
C GLU A 326 -0.07 18.93 15.31
N ASN A 327 1.25 18.94 15.43
CA ASN A 327 2.08 20.12 15.20
C ASN A 327 2.36 20.40 13.71
N GLY A 328 1.65 19.76 12.79
CA GLY A 328 1.78 19.98 11.34
C GLY A 328 2.98 19.28 10.70
N GLY A 329 3.62 18.35 11.41
CA GLY A 329 4.78 17.61 10.90
C GLY A 329 4.52 16.79 9.63
N ILE A 330 3.24 16.55 9.29
CA ILE A 330 2.82 15.83 8.08
C ILE A 330 2.12 16.72 7.04
N ASP A 331 1.99 18.01 7.28
CA ASP A 331 1.36 18.92 6.29
C ASP A 331 2.25 19.02 5.05
N SER A 332 1.80 18.41 3.96
CA SER A 332 2.54 18.37 2.70
C SER A 332 2.71 19.73 2.01
N ASP A 333 1.91 20.72 2.40
CA ASP A 333 1.97 22.09 1.87
C ASP A 333 2.83 23.01 2.74
N ALA A 334 3.18 22.59 3.96
CA ALA A 334 3.98 23.40 4.88
C ALA A 334 5.49 23.20 4.64
N PRO A 335 6.32 24.27 4.78
CA PRO A 335 7.77 24.14 4.78
C PRO A 335 8.24 23.19 5.89
N GLY A 336 8.97 22.14 5.52
CA GLY A 336 9.48 21.14 6.47
C GLY A 336 8.50 20.04 6.87
N GLY A 337 7.26 20.09 6.43
CA GLY A 337 6.30 19.01 6.62
C GLY A 337 6.67 17.77 5.78
N LEU A 338 6.61 16.58 6.38
CA LEU A 338 6.85 15.32 5.70
C LEU A 338 5.65 14.95 4.81
N PRO A 339 5.84 14.72 3.51
CA PRO A 339 4.75 14.46 2.57
C PRO A 339 4.27 12.98 2.63
N ILE A 340 3.98 12.48 3.83
CA ILE A 340 3.65 11.05 4.06
C ILE A 340 2.36 10.59 3.37
N LEU A 341 1.49 11.52 3.02
CA LEU A 341 0.21 11.28 2.36
C LEU A 341 -0.01 12.19 1.15
N SER A 342 1.07 12.71 0.53
CA SER A 342 0.95 13.61 -0.63
C SER A 342 0.22 12.99 -1.83
N GLY A 343 0.27 11.66 -1.96
CA GLY A 343 -0.51 10.88 -2.90
C GLY A 343 -1.94 10.55 -2.43
N GLY A 344 -2.42 11.14 -1.34
CA GLY A 344 -3.75 10.89 -0.77
C GLY A 344 -3.85 9.60 0.04
N GLY A 345 -2.87 8.71 -0.02
CA GLY A 345 -2.92 7.43 0.69
C GLY A 345 -4.13 6.56 0.33
N ALA A 346 -4.49 5.64 1.19
CA ALA A 346 -5.69 4.80 1.06
C ALA A 346 -6.96 5.54 1.54
N LEU A 347 -6.86 6.35 2.60
CA LEU A 347 -7.97 7.15 3.14
C LEU A 347 -8.42 8.22 2.16
N GLY A 348 -7.49 8.83 1.43
CA GLY A 348 -7.78 9.88 0.46
C GLY A 348 -8.09 9.39 -0.96
N ASN A 349 -7.84 8.13 -1.31
CA ASN A 349 -8.12 7.60 -2.65
C ASN A 349 -9.19 6.51 -2.68
N GLY A 350 -9.23 5.66 -1.68
CA GLY A 350 -9.96 4.41 -1.65
C GLY A 350 -9.00 3.22 -1.53
N ARG A 351 -9.53 2.10 -1.08
CA ARG A 351 -8.75 0.92 -0.69
C ARG A 351 -8.17 0.17 -1.88
N MET A 352 -6.92 0.50 -2.23
CA MET A 352 -6.15 -0.19 -3.27
C MET A 352 -4.90 -0.91 -2.73
N HIS A 353 -4.83 -1.15 -1.41
CA HIS A 353 -3.82 -1.96 -0.73
C HIS A 353 -2.37 -1.63 -1.15
N GLY A 354 -1.90 -0.40 -0.84
CA GLY A 354 -0.53 0.05 -1.08
C GLY A 354 -0.25 0.56 -2.51
N VAL A 355 -1.22 0.45 -3.42
CA VAL A 355 -1.10 1.02 -4.77
C VAL A 355 -0.92 2.54 -4.74
N PRO A 356 -1.72 3.34 -4.00
CA PRO A 356 -1.53 4.79 -3.96
C PRO A 356 -0.13 5.20 -3.50
N GLN A 357 0.44 4.49 -2.52
CA GLN A 357 1.78 4.77 -2.00
C GLN A 357 2.87 4.48 -3.05
N MET A 358 2.82 3.33 -3.70
CA MET A 358 3.74 2.97 -4.77
C MET A 358 3.60 3.91 -5.97
N LEU A 359 2.36 4.24 -6.34
CA LEU A 359 2.06 5.11 -7.48
C LEU A 359 2.60 6.52 -7.27
N GLU A 360 2.41 7.09 -6.08
CA GLU A 360 2.95 8.42 -5.77
C GLU A 360 4.48 8.44 -5.84
N CYS A 361 5.16 7.43 -5.29
CA CYS A 361 6.61 7.31 -5.43
C CYS A 361 7.01 7.24 -6.91
N TYR A 362 6.33 6.42 -7.73
CA TYR A 362 6.63 6.31 -9.16
C TYR A 362 6.42 7.64 -9.89
N LEU A 363 5.29 8.30 -9.69
CA LEU A 363 4.96 9.55 -10.38
C LEU A 363 5.94 10.68 -10.05
N GLN A 364 6.29 10.83 -8.77
CA GLN A 364 7.19 11.88 -8.33
C GLN A 364 8.64 11.64 -8.81
N LEU A 365 9.16 10.43 -8.67
CA LEU A 365 10.53 10.08 -9.06
C LEU A 365 10.71 10.06 -10.59
N SER A 366 9.68 9.66 -11.35
CA SER A 366 9.69 9.70 -12.80
C SER A 366 9.36 11.07 -13.40
N ARG A 367 9.07 12.08 -12.56
CA ARG A 367 8.65 13.43 -12.98
C ARG A 367 7.31 13.46 -13.75
N ARG A 368 6.37 12.62 -13.35
CA ARG A 368 5.05 12.47 -13.98
C ARG A 368 3.88 12.84 -13.06
N ALA A 369 4.13 13.48 -11.91
CA ALA A 369 3.09 13.85 -10.96
C ALA A 369 2.26 15.09 -11.37
N GLY A 370 2.54 15.73 -12.52
CA GLY A 370 1.82 16.90 -13.01
C GLY A 370 1.90 18.07 -12.05
N GLU A 371 0.77 18.71 -11.76
CA GLU A 371 0.70 19.87 -10.84
C GLU A 371 1.12 19.54 -9.40
N ARG A 372 1.11 18.27 -9.00
CA ARG A 372 1.56 17.80 -7.68
C ARG A 372 3.07 17.53 -7.62
N GLN A 373 3.80 17.76 -8.74
CA GLN A 373 5.22 17.48 -8.81
C GLN A 373 6.02 18.31 -7.79
N ARG A 374 6.78 17.63 -6.93
CA ARG A 374 7.70 18.23 -5.96
C ARG A 374 9.08 18.44 -6.60
N ASP A 375 9.77 19.51 -6.22
CA ASP A 375 11.01 19.92 -6.87
C ASP A 375 12.17 18.94 -6.66
N ARG A 376 12.38 18.51 -5.45
CA ARG A 376 13.52 17.70 -5.03
C ARG A 376 13.08 16.39 -4.43
N VAL A 377 12.91 15.36 -5.29
CA VAL A 377 12.60 14.01 -4.87
C VAL A 377 13.58 13.06 -5.54
N SER A 378 14.42 12.43 -4.76
CA SER A 378 15.43 11.45 -5.19
C SER A 378 15.19 10.08 -4.58
N VAL A 379 14.68 10.03 -3.34
CA VAL A 379 14.39 8.81 -2.60
C VAL A 379 12.94 8.81 -2.14
N GLY A 380 12.18 7.81 -2.57
CA GLY A 380 10.80 7.56 -2.17
C GLY A 380 10.69 6.29 -1.32
N LEU A 381 9.77 6.29 -0.39
CA LEU A 381 9.42 5.14 0.44
C LEU A 381 7.93 4.86 0.31
N ALA A 382 7.54 3.65 -0.06
CA ALA A 382 6.14 3.23 -0.09
C ALA A 382 5.89 2.09 0.91
N CYS A 383 4.98 2.31 1.85
CA CYS A 383 4.57 1.35 2.85
C CYS A 383 3.24 0.70 2.49
N HIS A 384 3.02 -0.51 2.98
CA HIS A 384 1.74 -1.22 2.85
C HIS A 384 1.42 -1.99 4.13
N SER A 385 0.17 -1.87 4.58
CA SER A 385 -0.33 -2.47 5.80
C SER A 385 0.41 -1.94 7.06
N SER A 386 0.48 -2.68 8.14
CA SER A 386 1.28 -2.33 9.32
C SER A 386 2.71 -2.85 9.17
N PRO A 387 3.73 -2.19 9.74
CA PRO A 387 5.11 -2.69 9.69
C PRO A 387 5.30 -4.06 10.32
N HIS A 388 4.40 -4.45 11.20
CA HIS A 388 4.41 -5.72 11.93
C HIS A 388 4.11 -6.94 11.02
N PHE A 389 3.28 -6.81 9.99
CA PHE A 389 2.96 -7.90 9.05
C PHE A 389 2.87 -7.45 7.58
N GLY A 390 3.01 -6.18 7.35
CA GLY A 390 3.01 -5.57 6.03
C GLY A 390 4.39 -5.52 5.40
N GLY A 391 4.75 -4.38 4.85
CA GLY A 391 6.08 -4.18 4.27
C GLY A 391 6.26 -2.82 3.66
N ALA A 392 7.49 -2.56 3.20
CA ALA A 392 7.84 -1.32 2.55
C ALA A 392 8.88 -1.55 1.45
N VAL A 393 8.93 -0.61 0.51
CA VAL A 393 9.89 -0.56 -0.59
C VAL A 393 10.49 0.83 -0.66
N VAL A 394 11.81 0.90 -0.81
CA VAL A 394 12.53 2.15 -1.11
C VAL A 394 12.80 2.22 -2.61
N TYR A 395 12.48 3.35 -3.19
CA TYR A 395 12.68 3.67 -4.59
C TYR A 395 13.66 4.83 -4.76
N THR A 396 14.42 4.85 -5.86
CA THR A 396 15.33 5.95 -6.17
C THR A 396 15.17 6.42 -7.62
N ALA A 397 15.47 7.70 -7.84
CA ALA A 397 15.45 8.31 -9.17
C ALA A 397 16.67 7.92 -10.03
N GLU A 398 17.75 7.43 -9.38
CA GLU A 398 19.02 7.11 -10.03
C GLU A 398 19.36 5.62 -9.85
N PRO A 399 20.03 5.01 -10.84
CA PRO A 399 20.50 3.62 -10.76
C PRO A 399 21.61 3.42 -9.72
N ALA A 400 22.13 2.18 -9.63
CA ALA A 400 23.26 1.83 -8.76
C ALA A 400 24.56 2.49 -9.23
#